data_4e6bae41cdde52bf52710e3c2651f7b2
#
_entry.id   4e6bae41cdde52bf52710e3c2651f7b2
#
_cell.length_a   1.000
_cell.length_b   1.000
_cell.length_c   1.000
_cell.angle_alpha   90.00
_cell.angle_beta   90.00
_cell.angle_gamma   90.00
#
_symmetry.space_group_name_H-M   'P 1'
#
loop_
_entity.id
_entity.type
_entity.pdbx_description
1 polymer ?
#
loop_
_entity_poly.entity_id
_entity_poly.type
_entity_poly.pdbx_seq_one_letter_code
_entity_poly.pdbx_strand_id
1 'polypeptide(L)'
;MEKVAVVTGSSSGIGFETSLALARDGYFTYATMRDVKKAAEIQKITDEESLPLKIIELDVDNEESAENAINTIIQEKDRIDVLVNNAGWGIWGTGEDVSIEEFKAQFETNFFSVVRMIQKVAPTMRKQGSGNIVNISSVAGRIGLPASTAYVSSKFAVEGLSES
;
A
#
# COMPACT_ATOMS: atom_id res chain seq x y z
N MET A 1 17.58 -2.97 17.07
CA MET A 1 16.23 -3.55 16.82
C MET A 1 16.02 -3.68 15.33
N GLU A 2 15.43 -4.79 14.91
CA GLU A 2 15.09 -5.03 13.50
C GLU A 2 14.00 -4.05 13.07
N LYS A 3 14.21 -3.34 11.97
CA LYS A 3 13.21 -2.40 11.43
C LYS A 3 12.17 -3.15 10.62
N VAL A 4 10.92 -2.71 10.69
CA VAL A 4 9.77 -3.35 10.05
C VAL A 4 9.16 -2.46 8.98
N ALA A 5 8.97 -3.02 7.79
CA ALA A 5 8.28 -2.38 6.68
C ALA A 5 7.00 -3.12 6.30
N VAL A 6 5.98 -2.38 5.91
CA VAL A 6 4.72 -2.90 5.38
C VAL A 6 4.49 -2.29 4.01
N VAL A 7 4.29 -3.12 2.99
CA VAL A 7 4.05 -2.67 1.61
C VAL A 7 2.71 -3.22 1.14
N THR A 8 1.79 -2.35 0.72
CA THR A 8 0.50 -2.77 0.20
C THR A 8 0.55 -3.00 -1.32
N GLY A 9 -0.19 -4.00 -1.81
CA GLY A 9 -0.26 -4.31 -3.23
C GLY A 9 1.03 -4.89 -3.81
N SER A 10 1.66 -5.82 -3.07
CA SER A 10 2.97 -6.41 -3.40
C SER A 10 2.91 -7.60 -4.36
N SER A 11 1.76 -7.91 -4.98
CA SER A 11 1.64 -9.06 -5.88
C SER A 11 2.34 -8.86 -7.23
N SER A 12 2.66 -7.63 -7.62
CA SER A 12 3.31 -7.28 -8.89
C SER A 12 3.80 -5.83 -8.90
N GLY A 13 4.58 -5.47 -9.91
CA GLY A 13 4.97 -4.09 -10.22
C GLY A 13 5.75 -3.40 -9.10
N ILE A 14 5.44 -2.12 -8.84
CA ILE A 14 6.20 -1.29 -7.89
C ILE A 14 6.18 -1.88 -6.48
N GLY A 15 5.02 -2.36 -5.99
CA GLY A 15 4.92 -2.94 -4.65
C GLY A 15 5.75 -4.22 -4.48
N PHE A 16 5.80 -5.06 -5.51
CA PHE A 16 6.64 -6.26 -5.55
C PHE A 16 8.13 -5.90 -5.41
N GLU A 17 8.63 -5.02 -6.29
CA GLU A 17 10.03 -4.60 -6.28
C GLU A 17 10.41 -3.83 -5.00
N THR A 18 9.50 -2.98 -4.49
CA THR A 18 9.70 -2.25 -3.24
C THR A 18 9.82 -3.21 -2.05
N SER A 19 9.00 -4.26 -2.01
CA SER A 19 9.06 -5.26 -0.93
C SER A 19 10.40 -5.99 -0.92
N LEU A 20 10.88 -6.42 -2.08
CA LEU A 20 12.20 -7.06 -2.21
C LEU A 20 13.34 -6.09 -1.87
N ALA A 21 13.26 -4.85 -2.35
CA ALA A 21 14.30 -3.84 -2.09
C ALA A 21 14.43 -3.54 -0.59
N LEU A 22 13.32 -3.36 0.13
CA LEU A 22 13.32 -3.12 1.56
C LEU A 22 13.86 -4.35 2.35
N ALA A 23 13.48 -5.55 1.93
CA ALA A 23 13.99 -6.77 2.56
C ALA A 23 15.50 -6.94 2.34
N ARG A 24 16.01 -6.64 1.13
CA ARG A 24 17.45 -6.63 0.83
C ARG A 24 18.22 -5.56 1.60
N ASP A 25 17.56 -4.44 1.94
CA ASP A 25 18.13 -3.37 2.79
C ASP A 25 18.03 -3.67 4.29
N GLY A 26 17.60 -4.89 4.66
CA GLY A 26 17.59 -5.39 6.04
C GLY A 26 16.33 -5.04 6.84
N TYR A 27 15.26 -4.55 6.20
CA TYR A 27 13.97 -4.45 6.86
C TYR A 27 13.27 -5.81 6.90
N PHE A 28 12.72 -6.18 8.04
CA PHE A 28 11.73 -7.25 8.04
C PHE A 28 10.48 -6.75 7.32
N THR A 29 10.25 -7.25 6.11
CA THR A 29 9.24 -6.69 5.21
C THR A 29 7.99 -7.56 5.14
N TYR A 30 6.86 -6.98 5.45
CA TYR A 30 5.56 -7.59 5.19
C TYR A 30 5.08 -7.16 3.79
N ALA A 31 5.19 -8.08 2.83
CA ALA A 31 4.65 -7.95 1.50
C ALA A 31 3.17 -8.34 1.51
N THR A 32 2.26 -7.37 1.35
CA THR A 32 0.84 -7.65 1.50
C THR A 32 0.10 -7.63 0.17
N MET A 33 -0.87 -8.51 0.01
CA MET A 33 -1.67 -8.64 -1.20
C MET A 33 -3.03 -9.25 -0.90
N ARG A 34 -4.03 -8.89 -1.69
CA ARG A 34 -5.41 -9.39 -1.54
C ARG A 34 -5.53 -10.89 -1.82
N ASP A 35 -4.77 -11.40 -2.77
CA ASP A 35 -4.78 -12.81 -3.16
C ASP A 35 -3.37 -13.40 -3.01
N VAL A 36 -3.16 -14.12 -1.92
CA VAL A 36 -1.87 -14.76 -1.62
C VAL A 36 -1.48 -15.88 -2.59
N LYS A 37 -2.40 -16.36 -3.43
CA LYS A 37 -2.08 -17.30 -4.50
C LYS A 37 -1.14 -16.70 -5.56
N LYS A 38 -1.08 -15.36 -5.63
CA LYS A 38 -0.16 -14.62 -6.51
C LYS A 38 1.24 -14.44 -5.92
N ALA A 39 1.51 -15.01 -4.75
CA ALA A 39 2.76 -14.82 -4.04
C ALA A 39 3.92 -15.74 -4.52
N ALA A 40 3.67 -16.66 -5.45
CA ALA A 40 4.65 -17.70 -5.81
C ALA A 40 6.01 -17.14 -6.23
N GLU A 41 6.04 -16.07 -7.01
CA GLU A 41 7.29 -15.47 -7.51
C GLU A 41 8.05 -14.74 -6.38
N ILE A 42 7.39 -13.90 -5.60
CA ILE A 42 8.04 -13.18 -4.49
C ILE A 42 8.49 -14.17 -3.41
N GLN A 43 7.73 -15.24 -3.14
CA GLN A 43 8.13 -16.29 -2.21
C GLN A 43 9.38 -17.01 -2.69
N LYS A 44 9.43 -17.39 -3.97
CA LYS A 44 10.60 -18.03 -4.57
C LYS A 44 11.86 -17.18 -4.38
N ILE A 45 11.81 -15.90 -4.72
CA ILE A 45 12.95 -14.99 -4.56
C ILE A 45 13.32 -14.83 -3.07
N THR A 46 12.33 -14.72 -2.20
CA THR A 46 12.53 -14.64 -0.74
C THR A 46 13.30 -15.84 -0.22
N ASP A 47 12.95 -17.05 -0.67
CA ASP A 47 13.60 -18.29 -0.25
C ASP A 47 15.01 -18.41 -0.84
N GLU A 48 15.19 -18.12 -2.14
CA GLU A 48 16.48 -18.17 -2.83
C GLU A 48 17.51 -17.20 -2.23
N GLU A 49 17.09 -15.99 -1.87
CA GLU A 49 17.96 -14.96 -1.31
C GLU A 49 17.96 -14.95 0.24
N SER A 50 17.16 -15.82 0.88
CA SER A 50 17.00 -15.85 2.36
C SER A 50 16.60 -14.49 2.94
N LEU A 51 15.67 -13.78 2.30
CA LEU A 51 15.28 -12.44 2.68
C LEU A 51 14.37 -12.42 3.94
N PRO A 52 14.49 -11.42 4.80
CA PRO A 52 13.57 -11.19 5.93
C PRO A 52 12.22 -10.64 5.43
N LEU A 53 11.48 -11.45 4.68
CA LEU A 53 10.20 -11.08 4.07
C LEU A 53 9.13 -12.10 4.42
N LYS A 54 7.96 -11.61 4.79
CA LYS A 54 6.76 -12.42 5.05
C LYS A 54 5.59 -11.90 4.24
N ILE A 55 4.85 -12.83 3.64
CA ILE A 55 3.64 -12.51 2.89
C ILE A 55 2.44 -12.58 3.81
N ILE A 56 1.58 -11.57 3.75
CA ILE A 56 0.31 -11.50 4.50
C ILE A 56 -0.82 -11.11 3.56
N GLU A 57 -1.97 -11.76 3.75
CA GLU A 57 -3.20 -11.35 3.09
C GLU A 57 -3.67 -9.99 3.63
N LEU A 58 -3.93 -9.07 2.71
CA LEU A 58 -4.50 -7.77 3.03
C LEU A 58 -5.25 -7.24 1.81
N ASP A 59 -6.56 -7.08 1.97
CA ASP A 59 -7.40 -6.29 1.07
C ASP A 59 -7.56 -4.89 1.66
N VAL A 60 -6.93 -3.91 1.01
CA VAL A 60 -6.93 -2.52 1.49
C VAL A 60 -8.31 -1.86 1.43
N ASP A 61 -9.24 -2.41 0.63
CA ASP A 61 -10.61 -1.93 0.51
C ASP A 61 -11.53 -2.50 1.61
N ASN A 62 -11.03 -3.48 2.38
CA ASN A 62 -11.77 -4.13 3.45
C ASN A 62 -11.21 -3.74 4.83
N GLU A 63 -12.06 -3.11 5.67
CA GLU A 63 -11.68 -2.61 7.00
C GLU A 63 -11.18 -3.72 7.93
N GLU A 64 -11.87 -4.86 7.97
CA GLU A 64 -11.53 -6.00 8.82
C GLU A 64 -10.22 -6.66 8.37
N SER A 65 -10.02 -6.82 7.06
CA SER A 65 -8.78 -7.34 6.50
C SER A 65 -7.57 -6.45 6.86
N ALA A 66 -7.72 -5.13 6.72
CA ALA A 66 -6.69 -4.18 7.07
C ALA A 66 -6.36 -4.22 8.57
N GLU A 67 -7.38 -4.30 9.42
CA GLU A 67 -7.21 -4.39 10.87
C GLU A 67 -6.51 -5.68 11.28
N ASN A 68 -6.95 -6.82 10.78
CA ASN A 68 -6.35 -8.13 11.07
C ASN A 68 -4.89 -8.20 10.64
N ALA A 69 -4.56 -7.70 9.45
CA ALA A 69 -3.18 -7.68 8.96
C ALA A 69 -2.27 -6.82 9.85
N ILE A 70 -2.68 -5.61 10.18
CA ILE A 70 -1.88 -4.70 11.02
C ILE A 70 -1.76 -5.23 12.45
N ASN A 71 -2.83 -5.76 13.04
CA ASN A 71 -2.78 -6.38 14.36
C ASN A 71 -1.82 -7.56 14.40
N THR A 72 -1.82 -8.42 13.36
CA THR A 72 -0.87 -9.52 13.24
C THR A 72 0.58 -9.02 13.24
N ILE A 73 0.87 -7.99 12.44
CA ILE A 73 2.22 -7.39 12.36
C ILE A 73 2.65 -6.82 13.71
N ILE A 74 1.77 -6.08 14.38
CA ILE A 74 2.06 -5.49 15.69
C ILE A 74 2.27 -6.58 16.75
N GLN A 75 1.49 -7.66 16.75
CA GLN A 75 1.66 -8.78 17.68
C GLN A 75 3.00 -9.51 17.47
N GLU A 76 3.47 -9.63 16.23
CA GLU A 76 4.71 -10.32 15.89
C GLU A 76 5.97 -9.46 16.14
N LYS A 77 5.89 -8.16 15.91
CA LYS A 77 7.07 -7.27 15.86
C LYS A 77 7.03 -6.10 16.84
N ASP A 78 5.89 -5.77 17.42
CA ASP A 78 5.63 -4.61 18.31
C ASP A 78 6.05 -3.26 17.70
N ARG A 79 6.23 -3.20 16.37
CA ARG A 79 6.64 -1.98 15.65
C ARG A 79 6.31 -2.02 14.17
N ILE A 80 6.19 -0.81 13.59
CA ILE A 80 6.15 -0.57 12.14
C ILE A 80 6.97 0.70 11.89
N ASP A 81 8.05 0.60 11.11
CA ASP A 81 8.95 1.73 10.82
C ASP A 81 8.62 2.39 9.48
N VAL A 82 8.15 1.60 8.52
CA VAL A 82 7.80 2.08 7.19
C VAL A 82 6.46 1.48 6.77
N LEU A 83 5.54 2.35 6.35
CA LEU A 83 4.34 1.97 5.61
C LEU A 83 4.44 2.49 4.19
N VAL A 84 4.35 1.61 3.20
CA VAL A 84 4.27 1.99 1.78
C VAL A 84 2.85 1.69 1.29
N ASN A 85 2.05 2.74 1.13
CA ASN A 85 0.74 2.69 0.50
C ASN A 85 0.92 2.69 -1.02
N ASN A 86 1.00 1.49 -1.59
CA ASN A 86 1.22 1.29 -3.02
C ASN A 86 0.01 0.68 -3.73
N ALA A 87 -0.85 -0.07 -3.05
CA ALA A 87 -2.04 -0.66 -3.66
C ALA A 87 -2.86 0.40 -4.42
N GLY A 88 -3.19 0.10 -5.65
CA GLY A 88 -3.92 1.03 -6.50
C GLY A 88 -4.11 0.47 -7.91
N TRP A 89 -5.06 1.05 -8.63
CA TRP A 89 -5.38 0.73 -10.02
C TRP A 89 -5.91 1.96 -10.73
N GLY A 90 -6.12 1.89 -12.02
CA GLY A 90 -6.63 3.02 -12.79
C GLY A 90 -7.71 2.61 -13.79
N ILE A 91 -8.77 3.42 -13.89
CA ILE A 91 -9.78 3.32 -14.94
C ILE A 91 -9.59 4.44 -15.95
N TRP A 92 -9.80 4.13 -17.22
CA TRP A 92 -9.79 5.08 -18.31
C TRP A 92 -11.21 5.47 -18.70
N GLY A 93 -11.45 6.76 -18.84
CA GLY A 93 -12.72 7.33 -19.26
C GLY A 93 -12.78 8.83 -18.98
N THR A 94 -13.63 9.53 -19.72
CA THR A 94 -13.94 10.95 -19.45
C THR A 94 -14.88 11.06 -18.25
N GLY A 95 -15.15 12.28 -17.78
CA GLY A 95 -16.07 12.49 -16.66
C GLY A 95 -17.54 12.11 -16.96
N GLU A 96 -17.91 11.98 -18.22
CA GLU A 96 -19.24 11.53 -18.65
C GLU A 96 -19.33 10.02 -18.90
N ASP A 97 -18.20 9.35 -19.17
CA ASP A 97 -18.13 7.93 -19.47
C ASP A 97 -18.04 7.06 -18.21
N VAL A 98 -17.35 7.55 -17.18
CA VAL A 98 -17.12 6.81 -15.94
C VAL A 98 -18.30 7.01 -14.99
N SER A 99 -18.93 5.92 -14.58
CA SER A 99 -20.05 5.96 -13.63
C SER A 99 -19.62 6.43 -12.24
N ILE A 100 -20.58 6.92 -11.46
CA ILE A 100 -20.32 7.32 -10.06
C ILE A 100 -19.83 6.13 -9.22
N GLU A 101 -20.33 4.93 -9.49
CA GLU A 101 -19.91 3.69 -8.82
C GLU A 101 -18.46 3.36 -9.12
N GLU A 102 -18.02 3.51 -10.36
CA GLU A 102 -16.61 3.33 -10.76
C GLU A 102 -15.71 4.41 -10.16
N PHE A 103 -16.16 5.68 -10.11
CA PHE A 103 -15.45 6.74 -9.38
C PHE A 103 -15.26 6.37 -7.91
N LYS A 104 -16.32 5.92 -7.23
CA LYS A 104 -16.25 5.50 -5.82
C LYS A 104 -15.28 4.33 -5.63
N ALA A 105 -15.35 3.31 -6.48
CA ALA A 105 -14.45 2.17 -6.43
C ALA A 105 -12.98 2.58 -6.65
N GLN A 106 -12.72 3.49 -7.59
CA GLN A 106 -11.39 4.05 -7.82
C GLN A 106 -10.87 4.79 -6.59
N PHE A 107 -11.71 5.63 -5.96
CA PHE A 107 -11.35 6.37 -4.75
C PHE A 107 -11.21 5.45 -3.54
N GLU A 108 -12.04 4.41 -3.42
CA GLU A 108 -11.93 3.44 -2.32
C GLU A 108 -10.52 2.86 -2.28
N THR A 109 -10.04 2.31 -3.40
CA THR A 109 -8.70 1.71 -3.44
C THR A 109 -7.58 2.74 -3.41
N ASN A 110 -7.68 3.84 -4.21
CA ASN A 110 -6.54 4.73 -4.40
C ASN A 110 -6.38 5.80 -3.31
N PHE A 111 -7.45 6.11 -2.57
CA PHE A 111 -7.46 7.19 -1.59
C PHE A 111 -7.94 6.73 -0.20
N PHE A 112 -9.16 6.19 -0.07
CA PHE A 112 -9.68 5.82 1.24
C PHE A 112 -8.88 4.68 1.88
N SER A 113 -8.38 3.76 1.10
CA SER A 113 -7.46 2.72 1.59
C SER A 113 -6.20 3.33 2.20
N VAL A 114 -5.63 4.37 1.58
CA VAL A 114 -4.46 5.08 2.09
C VAL A 114 -4.76 5.71 3.46
N VAL A 115 -5.90 6.41 3.57
CA VAL A 115 -6.37 6.98 4.84
C VAL A 115 -6.53 5.89 5.90
N ARG A 116 -7.20 4.79 5.58
CA ARG A 116 -7.42 3.63 6.44
C ARG A 116 -6.11 3.06 6.99
N MET A 117 -5.15 2.81 6.11
CA MET A 117 -3.84 2.27 6.50
C MET A 117 -3.07 3.24 7.40
N ILE A 118 -3.10 4.55 7.09
CA ILE A 118 -2.50 5.58 7.93
C ILE A 118 -3.12 5.56 9.34
N GLN A 119 -4.44 5.52 9.44
CA GLN A 119 -5.15 5.50 10.73
C GLN A 119 -4.80 4.28 11.58
N LYS A 120 -4.57 3.12 10.97
CA LYS A 120 -4.20 1.90 11.69
C LYS A 120 -2.72 1.87 12.11
N VAL A 121 -1.83 2.46 11.34
CA VAL A 121 -0.37 2.39 11.59
C VAL A 121 0.14 3.58 12.42
N ALA A 122 -0.39 4.79 12.21
CA ALA A 122 0.09 6.00 12.86
C ALA A 122 0.09 5.96 14.40
N PRO A 123 -0.88 5.32 15.09
CA PRO A 123 -0.83 5.21 16.55
C PRO A 123 0.42 4.45 17.03
N THR A 124 0.81 3.37 16.35
CA THR A 124 2.02 2.58 16.67
C THR A 124 3.28 3.42 16.43
N MET A 125 3.39 4.09 15.28
CA MET A 125 4.52 4.97 14.97
C MET A 125 4.63 6.13 15.95
N ARG A 126 3.51 6.71 16.39
CA ARG A 126 3.50 7.77 17.41
C ARG A 126 4.00 7.27 18.76
N LYS A 127 3.58 6.08 19.19
CA LYS A 127 4.06 5.44 20.43
C LYS A 127 5.56 5.13 20.35
N GLN A 128 6.06 4.76 19.18
CA GLN A 128 7.49 4.52 18.92
C GLN A 128 8.32 5.81 18.92
N GLY A 129 7.71 6.97 18.70
CA GLY A 129 8.39 8.24 18.46
C GLY A 129 9.11 8.31 17.09
N SER A 130 8.84 7.38 16.19
CA SER A 130 9.45 7.30 14.84
C SER A 130 8.59 6.49 13.88
N GLY A 131 8.69 6.79 12.59
CA GLY A 131 8.02 6.08 11.50
C GLY A 131 8.00 6.91 10.24
N ASN A 132 7.86 6.26 9.09
CA ASN A 132 7.75 6.89 7.79
C ASN A 132 6.55 6.31 7.03
N ILE A 133 5.75 7.17 6.45
CA ILE A 133 4.63 6.79 5.58
C ILE A 133 4.94 7.30 4.17
N VAL A 134 4.95 6.38 3.22
CA VAL A 134 5.19 6.64 1.81
C VAL A 134 3.91 6.34 1.04
N ASN A 135 3.33 7.34 0.39
CA ASN A 135 2.15 7.18 -0.44
C ASN A 135 2.57 7.20 -1.91
N ILE A 136 2.30 6.12 -2.64
CA ILE A 136 2.62 6.04 -4.07
C ILE A 136 1.56 6.83 -4.84
N SER A 137 1.95 8.01 -5.27
CA SER A 137 1.17 8.87 -6.14
C SER A 137 1.44 8.57 -7.62
N SER A 138 1.39 9.57 -8.46
CA SER A 138 1.62 9.48 -9.90
C SER A 138 1.95 10.88 -10.45
N VAL A 139 2.51 10.95 -11.65
CA VAL A 139 2.48 12.19 -12.45
C VAL A 139 1.05 12.72 -12.58
N ALA A 140 0.05 11.82 -12.65
CA ALA A 140 -1.37 12.16 -12.64
C ALA A 140 -1.88 12.79 -11.34
N GLY A 141 -1.09 12.84 -10.28
CA GLY A 141 -1.37 13.61 -9.07
C GLY A 141 -0.89 15.07 -9.15
N ARG A 142 -0.14 15.43 -10.19
CA ARG A 142 0.41 16.78 -10.41
C ARG A 142 -0.13 17.45 -11.67
N ILE A 143 -0.52 16.67 -12.67
CA ILE A 143 -1.07 17.16 -13.93
C ILE A 143 -2.32 16.35 -14.32
N GLY A 144 -3.27 17.02 -15.01
CA GLY A 144 -4.43 16.34 -15.59
C GLY A 144 -4.03 15.54 -16.83
N LEU A 145 -4.55 14.32 -16.94
CA LEU A 145 -4.40 13.47 -18.12
C LEU A 145 -5.76 13.29 -18.78
N PRO A 146 -5.88 13.53 -20.11
CA PRO A 146 -7.14 13.29 -20.82
C PRO A 146 -7.63 11.86 -20.65
N ALA A 147 -8.95 11.67 -20.59
CA ALA A 147 -9.60 10.38 -20.46
C ALA A 147 -9.11 9.52 -19.27
N SER A 148 -8.74 10.16 -18.17
CA SER A 148 -8.28 9.48 -16.95
C SER A 148 -8.84 10.15 -15.69
N THR A 149 -10.08 10.61 -15.76
CA THR A 149 -10.66 11.57 -14.82
C THR A 149 -10.70 11.04 -13.37
N ALA A 150 -11.21 9.83 -13.17
CA ALA A 150 -11.30 9.22 -11.83
C ALA A 150 -9.92 8.94 -11.24
N TYR A 151 -8.99 8.41 -12.04
CA TYR A 151 -7.62 8.13 -11.59
C TYR A 151 -6.87 9.40 -11.22
N VAL A 152 -6.86 10.40 -12.11
CA VAL A 152 -6.26 11.72 -11.86
C VAL A 152 -6.79 12.32 -10.58
N SER A 153 -8.11 12.40 -10.42
CA SER A 153 -8.74 12.96 -9.22
C SER A 153 -8.31 12.22 -7.95
N SER A 154 -8.23 10.88 -7.98
CA SER A 154 -7.79 10.08 -6.84
C SER A 154 -6.33 10.35 -6.48
N LYS A 155 -5.45 10.54 -7.46
CA LYS A 155 -4.03 10.83 -7.22
C LYS A 155 -3.78 12.26 -6.76
N PHE A 156 -4.54 13.26 -7.23
CA PHE A 156 -4.54 14.60 -6.64
C PHE A 156 -4.98 14.59 -5.17
N ALA A 157 -5.98 13.77 -4.83
CA ALA A 157 -6.40 13.60 -3.43
C ALA A 157 -5.29 13.01 -2.56
N VAL A 158 -4.52 12.04 -3.06
CA VAL A 158 -3.34 11.47 -2.36
C VAL A 158 -2.25 12.52 -2.14
N GLU A 159 -1.98 13.38 -3.13
CA GLU A 159 -1.04 14.50 -2.96
C GLU A 159 -1.50 15.45 -1.84
N GLY A 160 -2.76 15.90 -1.88
CA GLY A 160 -3.29 16.78 -0.84
C GLY A 160 -3.26 16.17 0.56
N LEU A 161 -3.57 14.86 0.68
CA LEU A 161 -3.43 14.13 1.94
C LEU A 161 -1.98 14.07 2.41
N SER A 162 -1.03 13.90 1.51
CA SER A 162 0.39 13.72 1.84
C SER A 162 1.07 15.03 2.23
N GLU A 163 0.54 16.17 1.79
CA GLU A 163 1.04 17.51 2.13
C GLU A 163 0.43 18.07 3.44
N SER A 164 -0.62 17.43 3.97
CA SER A 164 -1.33 17.84 5.20
C SER A 164 -0.71 17.26 6.46
#